data_b8964b0cc237b73b254563246a731d05
#
_entry.id   b8964b0cc237b73b254563246a731d05
#
_cell.length_a   1.000
_cell.length_b   1.000
_cell.length_c   1.000
_cell.angle_alpha   90.00
_cell.angle_beta   90.00
_cell.angle_gamma   90.00
#
_symmetry.space_group_name_H-M   'P 1'
#
loop_
_entity.id
_entity.type
_entity.pdbx_description
1 polymer ?
#
loop_
_entity_poly.entity_id
_entity_poly.type
_entity_poly.pdbx_seq_one_letter_code
_entity_poly.pdbx_strand_id
1 'polypeptide(L)'
;MREEKMMILSMLEEGKITSEEAIKLLDALESSEYNLLINADKTEDKNSEYKNTDEKDEAKDEIKEGLRDYTRKIESFGTNLGNLISNIVNNIVDKTTFISSDGLYETINKRIERDISDVENPVINFESVNGSINVKPWNENNISMNITCKYKGKEFSKDDVFYNFFEEGNKFRFIPVYKSHVMISLDVNLPSKYYKEITLKTTNGRIKIHDFHVGELVLETSNGSITAGNISSDKIDLLTQNGRILINDLSAPAITAKTSNASIAAENIKSRDLNISTMNGRISSTDIQSDYISGKTSNASIEMENIISKKVRLKTSNGAITCRDIDERNIEELNLSTSNSSINIALNNTDKVKYFDLETTLGSIFLEAPDLIYKVNKQANTGTKKVIAYSENFDEQKEHLLIKASTSNGSIKII
;
A
#
# COMPACT_ATOMS: atom_id res chain seq x y z
N MET A 1 -1.80 30.73 -1.87
CA MET A 1 -1.57 29.35 -2.33
C MET A 1 -2.76 28.60 -2.92
N ARG A 2 -3.94 28.51 -2.26
CA ARG A 2 -5.13 27.89 -2.88
C ARG A 2 -5.63 28.71 -4.08
N GLU A 3 -5.53 30.00 -4.01
CA GLU A 3 -5.93 30.94 -5.09
C GLU A 3 -4.97 30.88 -6.27
N GLU A 4 -3.66 30.78 -6.03
CA GLU A 4 -2.63 30.67 -7.08
C GLU A 4 -2.71 29.34 -7.83
N LYS A 5 -2.93 28.23 -7.13
CA LYS A 5 -3.18 26.93 -7.75
C LYS A 5 -4.47 26.96 -8.61
N MET A 6 -5.52 27.61 -8.11
CA MET A 6 -6.75 27.79 -8.88
C MET A 6 -6.54 28.69 -10.12
N MET A 7 -5.68 29.70 -10.02
CA MET A 7 -5.33 30.55 -11.16
C MET A 7 -4.58 29.79 -12.26
N ILE A 8 -3.62 28.94 -11.89
CA ILE A 8 -2.90 28.08 -12.86
C ILE A 8 -3.86 27.12 -13.55
N LEU A 9 -4.77 26.51 -12.80
CA LEU A 9 -5.79 25.62 -13.36
C LEU A 9 -6.77 26.35 -14.29
N SER A 10 -7.15 27.58 -13.95
CA SER A 10 -7.98 28.43 -14.83
C SER A 10 -7.24 28.79 -16.14
N MET A 11 -5.94 29.11 -16.04
CA MET A 11 -5.14 29.42 -17.23
C MET A 11 -4.95 28.18 -18.14
N LEU A 12 -4.87 27.00 -17.57
CA LEU A 12 -4.84 25.74 -18.31
C LEU A 12 -6.21 25.48 -18.99
N GLU A 13 -7.30 25.66 -18.25
CA GLU A 13 -8.68 25.48 -18.75
C GLU A 13 -9.01 26.45 -19.89
N GLU A 14 -8.51 27.68 -19.80
CA GLU A 14 -8.66 28.70 -20.85
C GLU A 14 -7.70 28.54 -22.03
N GLY A 15 -6.84 27.49 -22.02
CA GLY A 15 -5.87 27.24 -23.07
C GLY A 15 -4.73 28.26 -23.15
N LYS A 16 -4.53 29.08 -22.11
CA LYS A 16 -3.48 30.11 -22.05
C LYS A 16 -2.11 29.55 -21.75
N ILE A 17 -2.05 28.36 -21.15
CA ILE A 17 -0.83 27.61 -20.88
C ILE A 17 -1.04 26.14 -21.24
N THR A 18 0.04 25.47 -21.61
CA THR A 18 0.04 24.03 -21.88
C THR A 18 0.07 23.22 -20.60
N SER A 19 -0.28 21.93 -20.67
CA SER A 19 -0.22 21.03 -19.50
C SER A 19 1.19 20.96 -18.92
N GLU A 20 2.24 21.03 -19.75
CA GLU A 20 3.64 21.02 -19.30
C GLU A 20 4.03 22.31 -18.55
N GLU A 21 3.51 23.45 -19.00
CA GLU A 21 3.73 24.74 -18.31
C GLU A 21 2.94 24.82 -17.00
N ALA A 22 1.74 24.27 -16.94
CA ALA A 22 0.95 24.17 -15.72
C ALA A 22 1.64 23.30 -14.65
N ILE A 23 2.20 22.15 -15.05
CA ILE A 23 2.97 21.27 -14.14
C ILE A 23 4.20 22.01 -13.58
N LYS A 24 4.97 22.68 -14.43
CA LYS A 24 6.15 23.47 -13.98
C LYS A 24 5.79 24.59 -13.02
N LEU A 25 4.65 25.25 -13.23
CA LEU A 25 4.18 26.33 -12.34
C LEU A 25 3.67 25.76 -10.99
N LEU A 26 2.99 24.62 -10.99
CA LEU A 26 2.56 23.94 -9.76
C LEU A 26 3.75 23.41 -8.95
N ASP A 27 4.76 22.83 -9.60
CA ASP A 27 6.00 22.37 -8.96
C ASP A 27 6.80 23.53 -8.37
N ALA A 28 6.84 24.69 -9.06
CA ALA A 28 7.51 25.88 -8.56
C ALA A 28 6.79 26.47 -7.33
N LEU A 29 5.47 26.41 -7.26
CA LEU A 29 4.69 26.80 -6.10
C LEU A 29 4.93 25.86 -4.91
N GLU A 30 4.97 24.55 -5.14
CA GLU A 30 5.24 23.58 -4.07
C GLU A 30 6.67 23.65 -3.53
N SER A 31 7.65 23.89 -4.41
CA SER A 31 9.04 24.10 -3.98
C SER A 31 9.23 25.41 -3.22
N SER A 32 8.47 26.46 -3.52
CA SER A 32 8.46 27.72 -2.76
C SER A 32 7.83 27.55 -1.37
N GLU A 33 6.79 26.73 -1.25
CA GLU A 33 6.13 26.37 0.02
C GLU A 33 7.06 25.58 0.93
N TYR A 34 7.82 24.62 0.35
CA TYR A 34 8.82 23.84 1.07
C TYR A 34 9.96 24.71 1.62
N ASN A 35 10.42 25.71 0.83
CA ASN A 35 11.45 26.64 1.24
C ASN A 35 10.97 27.66 2.30
N LEU A 36 9.69 28.05 2.28
CA LEU A 36 9.10 28.90 3.31
C LEU A 36 8.92 28.16 4.64
N LEU A 37 8.57 26.87 4.62
CA LEU A 37 8.48 26.03 5.82
C LEU A 37 9.87 25.76 6.44
N ILE A 38 10.92 25.56 5.63
CA ILE A 38 12.29 25.42 6.12
C ILE A 38 12.85 26.71 6.72
N ASN A 39 12.45 27.87 6.19
CA ASN A 39 12.93 29.16 6.69
C ASN A 39 12.12 29.67 7.92
N ALA A 40 10.90 29.20 8.14
CA ALA A 40 10.14 29.49 9.35
C ALA A 40 10.68 28.74 10.58
N ASP A 41 11.31 27.59 10.38
CA ASP A 41 11.93 26.77 11.44
C ASP A 41 13.36 27.26 11.83
N LYS A 42 13.89 28.27 11.13
CA LYS A 42 15.24 28.82 11.38
C LYS A 42 15.31 30.04 12.28
N THR A 43 14.21 30.50 12.86
CA THR A 43 14.19 31.71 13.68
C THR A 43 14.03 31.52 15.17
N GLU A 44 14.17 30.30 15.72
CA GLU A 44 14.36 30.13 17.16
C GLU A 44 15.32 28.97 17.45
N ASP A 45 16.36 29.31 18.19
CA ASP A 45 17.39 28.51 18.85
C ASP A 45 18.69 28.19 18.11
N LYS A 46 19.65 29.11 18.36
CA LYS A 46 21.06 28.79 18.44
C LYS A 46 21.31 28.06 19.76
N ASN A 47 21.52 26.76 19.71
CA ASN A 47 22.39 25.91 20.53
C ASN A 47 21.83 24.50 20.68
N SER A 48 22.26 23.64 19.83
CA SER A 48 22.69 22.27 20.17
C SER A 48 23.05 21.51 18.88
N GLU A 49 24.37 21.39 18.68
CA GLU A 49 24.92 20.35 17.80
C GLU A 49 24.59 18.99 18.37
N TYR A 50 23.71 18.22 17.71
CA TYR A 50 23.66 16.77 17.81
C TYR A 50 23.47 16.17 16.42
N LYS A 51 24.53 15.53 15.96
CA LYS A 51 24.56 14.62 14.83
C LYS A 51 23.58 13.49 15.07
N ASN A 52 22.51 13.41 14.30
CA ASN A 52 21.73 12.20 14.03
C ASN A 52 20.82 12.44 12.81
N THR A 53 21.43 12.47 11.62
CA THR A 53 20.74 12.80 10.37
C THR A 53 20.50 11.59 9.45
N ASP A 54 21.20 10.47 9.65
CA ASP A 54 21.25 9.45 8.59
C ASP A 54 20.07 8.46 8.55
N GLU A 55 19.45 8.14 9.70
CA GLU A 55 18.34 7.15 9.71
C GLU A 55 16.95 7.73 9.37
N LYS A 56 16.74 9.04 9.55
CA LYS A 56 15.45 9.67 9.19
C LYS A 56 15.30 9.90 7.68
N ASP A 57 16.41 10.04 6.98
CA ASP A 57 16.41 10.32 5.55
C ASP A 57 16.26 9.05 4.73
N GLU A 58 16.80 7.90 5.16
CA GLU A 58 16.62 6.63 4.46
C GLU A 58 15.15 6.17 4.41
N ALA A 59 14.39 6.29 5.51
CA ALA A 59 12.97 5.91 5.52
C ALA A 59 12.10 6.86 4.69
N LYS A 60 12.46 8.15 4.64
CA LYS A 60 11.79 9.13 3.77
C LYS A 60 12.16 8.92 2.30
N ASP A 61 13.37 8.54 2.03
CA ASP A 61 13.86 8.36 0.66
C ASP A 61 13.36 7.04 0.06
N GLU A 62 13.28 5.95 0.81
CA GLU A 62 12.63 4.70 0.35
C GLU A 62 11.12 4.89 0.07
N ILE A 63 10.41 5.68 0.91
CA ILE A 63 8.99 5.98 0.69
C ILE A 63 8.83 6.96 -0.48
N LYS A 64 9.71 7.95 -0.61
CA LYS A 64 9.73 8.89 -1.75
C LYS A 64 10.10 8.20 -3.06
N GLU A 65 11.02 7.25 -3.04
CA GLU A 65 11.44 6.51 -4.22
C GLU A 65 10.33 5.56 -4.68
N GLY A 66 9.65 4.88 -3.76
CA GLY A 66 8.44 4.10 -4.04
C GLY A 66 7.28 4.95 -4.57
N LEU A 67 7.10 6.18 -4.05
CA LEU A 67 6.11 7.14 -4.52
C LEU A 67 6.48 7.74 -5.88
N ARG A 68 7.77 8.05 -6.12
CA ARG A 68 8.25 8.55 -7.42
C ARG A 68 8.12 7.50 -8.52
N ASP A 69 8.41 6.25 -8.21
CA ASP A 69 8.22 5.15 -9.17
C ASP A 69 6.74 4.89 -9.44
N TYR A 70 5.89 5.06 -8.42
CA TYR A 70 4.44 5.03 -8.54
C TYR A 70 3.91 6.20 -9.36
N THR A 71 4.40 7.43 -9.12
CA THR A 71 4.02 8.63 -9.88
C THR A 71 4.49 8.52 -11.34
N ARG A 72 5.71 8.04 -11.61
CA ARG A 72 6.19 7.76 -12.97
C ARG A 72 5.35 6.71 -13.70
N LYS A 73 4.90 5.66 -12.98
CA LYS A 73 4.00 4.66 -13.56
C LYS A 73 2.61 5.24 -13.87
N ILE A 74 2.10 6.17 -13.03
CA ILE A 74 0.85 6.90 -13.31
C ILE A 74 1.03 7.89 -14.47
N GLU A 75 2.15 8.59 -14.56
CA GLU A 75 2.46 9.49 -15.67
C GLU A 75 2.62 8.74 -17.00
N SER A 76 3.20 7.52 -16.98
CA SER A 76 3.23 6.64 -18.17
C SER A 76 1.84 6.15 -18.60
N PHE A 77 0.87 6.24 -17.69
CA PHE A 77 -0.54 5.96 -17.93
C PHE A 77 -1.17 6.94 -18.95
N GLY A 78 -0.80 8.24 -18.85
CA GLY A 78 -1.34 9.28 -19.74
C GLY A 78 -0.64 9.42 -21.09
N THR A 79 0.65 9.08 -21.16
CA THR A 79 1.47 9.32 -22.37
C THR A 79 1.49 8.18 -23.37
N ASN A 80 1.18 6.94 -22.95
CA ASN A 80 1.12 5.78 -23.87
C ASN A 80 -0.22 5.65 -24.62
N LEU A 81 -1.22 6.47 -24.32
CA LEU A 81 -2.53 6.46 -24.98
C LEU A 81 -2.50 6.96 -26.42
N GLY A 82 -1.51 7.78 -26.80
CA GLY A 82 -1.44 8.40 -28.13
C GLY A 82 -1.00 7.46 -29.28
N ASN A 83 -0.28 6.39 -28.99
CA ASN A 83 0.38 5.55 -29.99
C ASN A 83 -0.29 4.20 -30.29
N LEU A 84 -1.41 3.87 -29.63
CA LEU A 84 -2.08 2.57 -29.76
C LEU A 84 -3.38 2.60 -30.59
N ILE A 85 -3.68 3.70 -31.29
CA ILE A 85 -4.95 3.88 -32.03
C ILE A 85 -5.05 3.05 -33.33
N SER A 86 -4.04 2.31 -33.74
CA SER A 86 -4.00 1.78 -35.13
C SER A 86 -4.49 0.33 -35.33
N ASN A 87 -4.91 -0.41 -34.30
CA ASN A 87 -5.43 -1.78 -34.52
C ASN A 87 -6.76 -2.00 -33.78
N ILE A 88 -7.85 -1.55 -34.40
CA ILE A 88 -9.21 -1.88 -33.95
C ILE A 88 -9.51 -3.30 -34.42
N VAL A 89 -9.61 -4.24 -33.48
CA VAL A 89 -10.12 -5.57 -33.79
C VAL A 89 -11.64 -5.52 -33.82
N ASN A 90 -12.19 -5.63 -35.01
CA ASN A 90 -13.60 -5.79 -35.29
C ASN A 90 -14.06 -7.19 -34.81
N ASN A 91 -14.65 -7.31 -33.66
CA ASN A 91 -15.57 -8.39 -33.25
C ASN A 91 -15.94 -8.28 -31.76
N ILE A 92 -16.45 -7.11 -31.35
CA ILE A 92 -17.09 -6.96 -30.05
C ILE A 92 -18.58 -7.24 -30.24
N VAL A 93 -19.09 -8.31 -29.68
CA VAL A 93 -20.52 -8.54 -29.61
C VAL A 93 -21.07 -7.74 -28.44
N ASP A 94 -21.49 -6.50 -28.67
CA ASP A 94 -22.26 -5.72 -27.71
C ASP A 94 -23.67 -6.29 -27.59
N LYS A 95 -23.95 -7.03 -26.51
CA LYS A 95 -25.28 -7.69 -26.36
C LYS A 95 -26.37 -6.74 -25.87
N THR A 96 -26.04 -5.67 -25.15
CA THR A 96 -27.05 -4.72 -24.65
C THR A 96 -26.44 -3.36 -24.34
N THR A 97 -27.05 -2.29 -24.86
CA THR A 97 -26.75 -0.91 -24.47
C THR A 97 -28.01 -0.27 -23.89
N PHE A 98 -27.96 0.13 -22.62
CA PHE A 98 -29.06 0.86 -21.97
C PHE A 98 -28.56 2.25 -21.56
N ILE A 99 -29.40 3.26 -21.75
CA ILE A 99 -29.16 4.62 -21.26
C ILE A 99 -30.18 4.95 -20.19
N SER A 100 -29.71 5.41 -19.06
CA SER A 100 -30.53 5.99 -18.01
C SER A 100 -29.94 7.34 -17.61
N SER A 101 -30.77 8.29 -17.23
CA SER A 101 -30.34 9.58 -16.68
C SER A 101 -30.73 9.68 -15.21
N ASP A 102 -29.76 10.01 -14.37
CA ASP A 102 -29.93 10.25 -12.94
C ASP A 102 -29.57 11.72 -12.64
N GLY A 103 -30.44 12.61 -13.09
CA GLY A 103 -30.44 14.07 -12.88
C GLY A 103 -29.22 14.85 -13.38
N LEU A 104 -27.98 14.44 -13.08
CA LEU A 104 -26.74 15.14 -13.45
C LEU A 104 -25.81 14.31 -14.35
N TYR A 105 -26.00 13.00 -14.42
CA TYR A 105 -25.16 12.09 -15.20
C TYR A 105 -26.03 11.26 -16.13
N GLU A 106 -25.56 11.08 -17.32
CA GLU A 106 -26.06 10.05 -18.24
C GLU A 106 -25.25 8.76 -18.01
N THR A 107 -25.90 7.61 -18.19
CA THR A 107 -25.29 6.30 -17.94
C THR A 107 -25.43 5.44 -19.19
N ILE A 108 -24.31 4.92 -19.66
CA ILE A 108 -24.25 3.92 -20.72
C ILE A 108 -23.76 2.61 -20.07
N ASN A 109 -24.51 1.54 -20.30
CA ASN A 109 -24.15 0.20 -19.89
C ASN A 109 -23.83 -0.64 -21.10
N LYS A 110 -22.66 -1.30 -21.11
CA LYS A 110 -22.24 -2.25 -22.13
C LYS A 110 -21.79 -3.55 -21.49
N ARG A 111 -21.88 -4.64 -22.25
CA ARG A 111 -21.41 -5.95 -21.79
C ARG A 111 -20.49 -6.55 -22.85
N ILE A 112 -19.33 -7.00 -22.40
CA ILE A 112 -18.38 -7.80 -23.18
C ILE A 112 -18.44 -9.24 -22.68
N GLU A 113 -18.50 -10.18 -23.61
CA GLU A 113 -18.31 -11.60 -23.33
C GLU A 113 -17.23 -12.16 -24.25
N ARG A 114 -16.27 -12.93 -23.69
CA ARG A 114 -15.18 -13.57 -24.43
C ARG A 114 -14.96 -14.97 -23.91
N ASP A 115 -15.14 -15.96 -24.78
CA ASP A 115 -14.77 -17.33 -24.47
C ASP A 115 -13.26 -17.44 -24.34
N ILE A 116 -12.80 -18.03 -23.23
CA ILE A 116 -11.39 -18.29 -22.93
C ILE A 116 -11.17 -19.74 -22.52
N SER A 117 -12.06 -20.64 -22.93
CA SER A 117 -11.96 -22.10 -22.65
C SER A 117 -10.61 -22.66 -23.06
N ASP A 118 -10.16 -22.33 -24.28
CA ASP A 118 -8.95 -22.83 -24.90
C ASP A 118 -7.71 -21.98 -24.60
N VAL A 119 -7.84 -20.92 -23.80
CA VAL A 119 -6.72 -20.02 -23.47
C VAL A 119 -5.98 -20.53 -22.24
N GLU A 120 -4.76 -20.97 -22.42
CA GLU A 120 -3.87 -21.34 -21.32
C GLU A 120 -3.21 -20.12 -20.69
N ASN A 121 -3.16 -20.12 -19.34
CA ASN A 121 -2.46 -19.09 -18.55
C ASN A 121 -2.82 -17.64 -18.98
N PRO A 122 -4.10 -17.24 -18.91
CA PRO A 122 -4.53 -15.91 -19.36
C PRO A 122 -3.82 -14.79 -18.57
N VAL A 123 -3.59 -13.67 -19.26
CA VAL A 123 -3.09 -12.41 -18.70
C VAL A 123 -4.19 -11.38 -18.80
N ILE A 124 -4.61 -10.85 -17.68
CA ILE A 124 -5.68 -9.85 -17.56
C ILE A 124 -5.07 -8.49 -17.21
N ASN A 125 -5.34 -7.47 -18.01
CA ASN A 125 -4.95 -6.10 -17.70
C ASN A 125 -6.14 -5.17 -17.93
N PHE A 126 -6.86 -4.85 -16.85
CA PHE A 126 -8.04 -4.00 -16.91
C PHE A 126 -7.79 -2.67 -16.22
N GLU A 127 -8.02 -1.62 -16.96
CA GLU A 127 -7.89 -0.25 -16.49
C GLU A 127 -9.26 0.43 -16.43
N SER A 128 -9.44 1.28 -15.47
CA SER A 128 -10.64 2.08 -15.28
C SER A 128 -10.26 3.53 -14.99
N VAL A 129 -11.21 4.43 -15.10
CA VAL A 129 -11.04 5.82 -14.74
C VAL A 129 -12.19 6.28 -13.87
N ASN A 130 -11.89 6.79 -12.69
CA ASN A 130 -12.84 7.26 -11.68
C ASN A 130 -13.85 6.23 -11.15
N GLY A 131 -13.98 5.09 -11.78
CA GLY A 131 -14.93 4.04 -11.43
C GLY A 131 -14.27 2.84 -10.74
N SER A 132 -15.09 1.99 -10.14
CA SER A 132 -14.63 0.78 -9.45
C SER A 132 -14.33 -0.36 -10.42
N ILE A 133 -13.43 -1.25 -10.01
CA ILE A 133 -13.19 -2.53 -10.66
C ILE A 133 -13.50 -3.63 -9.63
N ASN A 134 -14.52 -4.45 -9.91
CA ASN A 134 -14.87 -5.61 -9.11
C ASN A 134 -14.62 -6.87 -9.94
N VAL A 135 -13.80 -7.77 -9.45
CA VAL A 135 -13.49 -9.04 -10.13
C VAL A 135 -13.85 -10.18 -9.22
N LYS A 136 -14.61 -11.14 -9.74
CA LYS A 136 -15.00 -12.35 -9.01
C LYS A 136 -14.96 -13.57 -9.92
N PRO A 137 -14.71 -14.77 -9.39
CA PRO A 137 -14.75 -15.98 -10.16
C PRO A 137 -16.20 -16.40 -10.47
N TRP A 138 -16.35 -17.20 -11.53
CA TRP A 138 -17.59 -17.90 -11.85
C TRP A 138 -17.31 -19.23 -12.56
N ASN A 139 -18.36 -20.02 -12.79
CA ASN A 139 -18.25 -21.38 -13.31
C ASN A 139 -18.34 -21.48 -14.84
N GLU A 140 -18.53 -20.36 -15.53
CA GLU A 140 -18.56 -20.34 -17.00
C GLU A 140 -17.13 -20.21 -17.56
N ASN A 141 -16.96 -20.54 -18.85
CA ASN A 141 -15.66 -20.53 -19.52
C ASN A 141 -15.31 -19.18 -20.19
N ASN A 142 -16.15 -18.18 -20.04
CA ASN A 142 -15.96 -16.87 -20.66
C ASN A 142 -15.68 -15.76 -19.65
N ILE A 143 -14.94 -14.76 -20.07
CA ILE A 143 -14.90 -13.46 -19.41
C ILE A 143 -16.24 -12.79 -19.66
N SER A 144 -16.92 -12.36 -18.60
CA SER A 144 -18.12 -11.52 -18.70
C SER A 144 -17.87 -10.21 -17.95
N MET A 145 -17.86 -9.10 -18.67
CA MET A 145 -17.59 -7.77 -18.15
C MET A 145 -18.79 -6.86 -18.38
N ASN A 146 -19.41 -6.39 -17.30
CA ASN A 146 -20.40 -5.33 -17.35
C ASN A 146 -19.68 -3.99 -17.15
N ILE A 147 -19.81 -3.10 -18.13
CA ILE A 147 -19.18 -1.80 -18.16
C ILE A 147 -20.25 -0.75 -17.93
N THR A 148 -20.10 0.06 -16.88
CA THR A 148 -20.97 1.19 -16.60
C THR A 148 -20.18 2.48 -16.81
N CYS A 149 -20.51 3.23 -17.83
CA CYS A 149 -19.95 4.55 -18.13
C CYS A 149 -20.93 5.64 -17.67
N LYS A 150 -20.54 6.47 -16.71
CA LYS A 150 -21.26 7.67 -16.31
C LYS A 150 -20.52 8.90 -16.78
N TYR A 151 -21.23 9.83 -17.43
CA TYR A 151 -20.64 11.05 -17.95
C TYR A 151 -21.55 12.25 -17.73
N LYS A 152 -20.98 13.44 -17.73
CA LYS A 152 -21.69 14.72 -17.54
C LYS A 152 -21.55 15.57 -18.80
N GLY A 153 -22.67 16.00 -19.35
CA GLY A 153 -22.70 16.90 -20.49
C GLY A 153 -23.28 16.29 -21.76
N LYS A 154 -23.56 17.11 -22.76
CA LYS A 154 -24.13 16.72 -24.06
C LYS A 154 -23.07 16.24 -25.07
N GLU A 155 -21.84 16.07 -24.64
CA GLU A 155 -20.69 15.81 -25.54
C GLU A 155 -20.56 14.33 -25.94
N PHE A 156 -21.35 13.45 -25.35
CA PHE A 156 -21.32 12.01 -25.64
C PHE A 156 -22.60 11.55 -26.34
N SER A 157 -22.44 10.78 -27.40
CA SER A 157 -23.51 10.04 -28.05
C SER A 157 -23.45 8.56 -27.70
N LYS A 158 -24.52 7.81 -28.01
CA LYS A 158 -24.58 6.36 -27.83
C LYS A 158 -23.49 5.61 -28.59
N ASP A 159 -23.01 6.20 -29.66
CA ASP A 159 -22.06 5.60 -30.58
C ASP A 159 -20.60 5.96 -30.24
N ASP A 160 -20.39 6.78 -29.20
CA ASP A 160 -19.05 7.16 -28.77
C ASP A 160 -18.29 5.98 -28.18
N VAL A 161 -17.05 5.82 -28.63
CA VAL A 161 -16.12 4.83 -28.11
C VAL A 161 -15.48 5.39 -26.83
N PHE A 162 -15.80 4.83 -25.68
CA PHE A 162 -15.25 5.25 -24.38
C PHE A 162 -14.28 4.21 -23.79
N TYR A 163 -14.03 3.09 -24.47
CA TYR A 163 -13.02 2.11 -24.13
C TYR A 163 -12.51 1.38 -25.37
N ASN A 164 -11.34 0.78 -25.24
CA ASN A 164 -10.81 -0.20 -26.17
C ASN A 164 -10.64 -1.54 -25.45
N PHE A 165 -11.07 -2.62 -26.09
CA PHE A 165 -10.82 -3.97 -25.61
C PHE A 165 -9.92 -4.69 -26.63
N PHE A 166 -8.76 -5.16 -26.17
CA PHE A 166 -7.76 -5.83 -27.01
C PHE A 166 -7.62 -7.28 -26.57
N GLU A 167 -7.46 -8.14 -27.56
CA GLU A 167 -7.18 -9.55 -27.39
C GLU A 167 -5.95 -9.90 -28.26
N GLU A 168 -4.85 -10.30 -27.61
CA GLU A 168 -3.59 -10.65 -28.25
C GLU A 168 -3.07 -11.96 -27.66
N GLY A 169 -3.36 -13.08 -28.33
CA GLY A 169 -3.04 -14.42 -27.82
C GLY A 169 -3.72 -14.70 -26.49
N ASN A 170 -2.95 -14.86 -25.42
CA ASN A 170 -3.50 -15.09 -24.07
C ASN A 170 -3.71 -13.79 -23.27
N LYS A 171 -3.52 -12.61 -23.86
CA LYS A 171 -3.63 -11.31 -23.17
C LYS A 171 -4.94 -10.62 -23.48
N PHE A 172 -5.66 -10.23 -22.44
CA PHE A 172 -6.91 -9.48 -22.52
C PHE A 172 -6.74 -8.14 -21.81
N ARG A 173 -6.92 -7.05 -22.56
CA ARG A 173 -6.70 -5.68 -22.07
C ARG A 173 -7.95 -4.85 -22.27
N PHE A 174 -8.39 -4.19 -21.23
CA PHE A 174 -9.42 -3.16 -21.29
C PHE A 174 -8.80 -1.82 -20.91
N ILE A 175 -8.86 -0.84 -21.82
CA ILE A 175 -8.28 0.49 -21.65
C ILE A 175 -9.37 1.52 -21.87
N PRO A 176 -9.67 2.40 -20.89
CA PRO A 176 -10.63 3.49 -21.09
C PRO A 176 -10.08 4.52 -22.10
N VAL A 177 -10.95 5.03 -22.97
CA VAL A 177 -10.65 6.24 -23.73
C VAL A 177 -10.91 7.41 -22.82
N TYR A 178 -9.84 8.08 -22.40
CA TYR A 178 -9.92 9.16 -21.42
C TYR A 178 -10.61 10.37 -22.02
N LYS A 179 -11.71 10.79 -21.38
CA LYS A 179 -12.33 12.09 -21.61
C LYS A 179 -12.66 12.71 -20.24
N SER A 180 -12.60 14.03 -20.12
CA SER A 180 -12.96 14.71 -18.88
C SER A 180 -14.38 14.37 -18.43
N HIS A 181 -14.62 14.29 -17.13
CA HIS A 181 -15.93 14.05 -16.52
C HIS A 181 -16.56 12.66 -16.79
N VAL A 182 -15.73 11.66 -17.09
CA VAL A 182 -16.16 10.28 -17.28
C VAL A 182 -15.79 9.42 -16.08
N MET A 183 -16.72 8.54 -15.69
CA MET A 183 -16.52 7.48 -14.72
C MET A 183 -16.83 6.14 -15.40
N ILE A 184 -15.87 5.23 -15.43
CA ILE A 184 -16.05 3.90 -16.00
C ILE A 184 -15.89 2.88 -14.89
N SER A 185 -16.94 2.10 -14.59
CA SER A 185 -16.88 1.01 -13.62
C SER A 185 -16.95 -0.32 -14.33
N LEU A 186 -16.21 -1.29 -13.82
CA LEU A 186 -16.11 -2.65 -14.37
C LEU A 186 -16.56 -3.66 -13.32
N ASP A 187 -17.60 -4.42 -13.63
CA ASP A 187 -18.01 -5.61 -12.88
C ASP A 187 -17.70 -6.84 -13.75
N VAL A 188 -16.67 -7.57 -13.35
CA VAL A 188 -16.05 -8.63 -14.15
C VAL A 188 -16.22 -9.98 -13.49
N ASN A 189 -16.73 -10.94 -14.25
CA ASN A 189 -16.68 -12.35 -13.89
C ASN A 189 -15.60 -13.03 -14.74
N LEU A 190 -14.69 -13.72 -14.10
CA LEU A 190 -13.62 -14.49 -14.75
C LEU A 190 -13.79 -15.97 -14.46
N PRO A 191 -13.54 -16.89 -15.41
CA PRO A 191 -13.54 -18.34 -15.15
C PRO A 191 -12.68 -18.71 -13.94
N SER A 192 -13.13 -19.70 -13.16
CA SER A 192 -12.36 -20.26 -12.05
C SER A 192 -11.21 -21.13 -12.57
N LYS A 193 -10.11 -20.52 -12.98
CA LYS A 193 -8.89 -21.16 -13.48
C LYS A 193 -7.64 -20.40 -13.04
N TYR A 194 -6.46 -20.95 -13.30
CA TYR A 194 -5.19 -20.24 -13.08
C TYR A 194 -5.01 -19.11 -14.09
N TYR A 195 -4.51 -17.98 -13.63
CA TYR A 195 -4.11 -16.82 -14.43
C TYR A 195 -2.62 -16.57 -14.26
N LYS A 196 -1.90 -16.30 -15.36
CA LYS A 196 -0.47 -15.94 -15.27
C LYS A 196 -0.30 -14.60 -14.59
N GLU A 197 -1.18 -13.64 -14.89
CA GLU A 197 -1.15 -12.28 -14.34
C GLU A 197 -2.55 -11.69 -14.31
N ILE A 198 -2.88 -11.01 -13.22
CA ILE A 198 -4.03 -10.12 -13.14
C ILE A 198 -3.55 -8.75 -12.69
N THR A 199 -3.67 -7.77 -13.56
CA THR A 199 -3.36 -6.36 -13.28
C THR A 199 -4.64 -5.53 -13.36
N LEU A 200 -5.04 -4.87 -12.26
CA LEU A 200 -6.21 -4.00 -12.20
C LEU A 200 -5.79 -2.60 -11.78
N LYS A 201 -6.16 -1.60 -12.59
CA LYS A 201 -5.76 -0.21 -12.35
C LYS A 201 -6.94 0.75 -12.44
N THR A 202 -7.01 1.70 -11.51
CA THR A 202 -7.97 2.83 -11.59
C THR A 202 -7.38 4.07 -10.94
N THR A 203 -7.95 5.24 -11.17
CA THR A 203 -7.50 6.47 -10.51
C THR A 203 -8.23 6.72 -9.20
N ASN A 204 -9.54 6.80 -9.21
CA ASN A 204 -10.33 7.17 -8.04
C ASN A 204 -11.24 6.05 -7.52
N GLY A 205 -11.37 4.99 -8.27
CA GLY A 205 -12.27 3.89 -7.95
C GLY A 205 -11.71 2.88 -6.95
N ARG A 206 -12.60 2.13 -6.35
CA ARG A 206 -12.26 0.98 -5.52
C ARG A 206 -11.91 -0.21 -6.40
N ILE A 207 -10.91 -1.00 -5.98
CA ILE A 207 -10.60 -2.30 -6.57
C ILE A 207 -10.98 -3.38 -5.56
N LYS A 208 -11.72 -4.38 -6.02
CA LYS A 208 -12.08 -5.57 -5.25
C LYS A 208 -11.86 -6.83 -6.08
N ILE A 209 -11.14 -7.80 -5.50
CA ILE A 209 -10.89 -9.11 -6.11
C ILE A 209 -10.86 -10.18 -5.02
N HIS A 210 -11.38 -11.38 -5.29
CA HIS A 210 -11.34 -12.51 -4.36
C HIS A 210 -11.45 -13.85 -5.09
N ASP A 211 -10.94 -14.89 -4.43
CA ASP A 211 -11.04 -16.31 -4.85
C ASP A 211 -10.29 -16.61 -6.15
N PHE A 212 -9.01 -16.25 -6.24
CA PHE A 212 -8.19 -16.52 -7.42
C PHE A 212 -6.88 -17.24 -7.09
N HIS A 213 -6.45 -18.05 -8.08
CA HIS A 213 -5.09 -18.55 -8.18
C HIS A 213 -4.39 -17.87 -9.36
N VAL A 214 -3.32 -17.10 -9.08
CA VAL A 214 -2.68 -16.24 -10.07
C VAL A 214 -1.16 -16.21 -9.87
N GLY A 215 -0.36 -16.20 -10.93
CA GLY A 215 1.08 -16.05 -10.84
C GLY A 215 1.47 -14.68 -10.28
N GLU A 216 1.04 -13.59 -10.88
CA GLU A 216 1.30 -12.23 -10.36
C GLU A 216 -0.01 -11.43 -10.26
N LEU A 217 -0.25 -10.83 -9.09
CA LEU A 217 -1.39 -9.94 -8.84
C LEU A 217 -0.89 -8.52 -8.60
N VAL A 218 -1.35 -7.57 -9.41
CA VAL A 218 -1.05 -6.15 -9.25
C VAL A 218 -2.34 -5.35 -9.18
N LEU A 219 -2.58 -4.65 -8.07
CA LEU A 219 -3.74 -3.78 -7.87
C LEU A 219 -3.27 -2.35 -7.59
N GLU A 220 -3.64 -1.42 -8.44
CA GLU A 220 -3.19 -0.03 -8.33
C GLU A 220 -4.36 0.95 -8.39
N THR A 221 -4.42 1.88 -7.45
CA THR A 221 -5.35 3.02 -7.50
C THR A 221 -4.71 4.24 -6.86
N SER A 222 -5.14 5.45 -7.20
CA SER A 222 -4.64 6.64 -6.50
C SER A 222 -5.45 6.94 -5.25
N ASN A 223 -6.77 6.98 -5.36
CA ASN A 223 -7.64 7.44 -4.28
C ASN A 223 -8.59 6.36 -3.73
N GLY A 224 -8.81 5.31 -4.47
CA GLY A 224 -9.73 4.24 -4.09
C GLY A 224 -9.14 3.29 -3.05
N SER A 225 -10.02 2.55 -2.39
CA SER A 225 -9.61 1.44 -1.53
C SER A 225 -9.32 0.18 -2.35
N ILE A 226 -8.40 -0.64 -1.84
CA ILE A 226 -8.10 -1.96 -2.39
C ILE A 226 -8.59 -3.00 -1.39
N THR A 227 -9.34 -3.99 -1.88
CA THR A 227 -9.76 -5.16 -1.12
C THR A 227 -9.38 -6.42 -1.89
N ALA A 228 -8.56 -7.27 -1.30
CA ALA A 228 -8.14 -8.55 -1.87
C ALA A 228 -8.35 -9.66 -0.84
N GLY A 229 -8.96 -10.78 -1.25
CA GLY A 229 -9.27 -11.87 -0.34
C GLY A 229 -9.21 -13.25 -0.99
N ASN A 230 -8.79 -14.26 -0.22
CA ASN A 230 -8.68 -15.66 -0.65
C ASN A 230 -7.92 -15.81 -1.99
N ILE A 231 -6.65 -15.39 -2.00
CA ILE A 231 -5.81 -15.41 -3.20
C ILE A 231 -4.52 -16.17 -2.92
N SER A 232 -4.19 -17.09 -3.81
CA SER A 232 -2.90 -17.76 -3.89
C SER A 232 -2.12 -17.25 -5.10
N SER A 233 -0.86 -16.81 -4.89
CA SER A 233 -0.06 -16.17 -5.94
C SER A 233 1.44 -16.41 -5.71
N ASP A 234 2.26 -16.19 -6.74
CA ASP A 234 3.71 -16.13 -6.59
C ASP A 234 4.17 -14.75 -6.10
N LYS A 235 3.39 -13.70 -6.44
CA LYS A 235 3.68 -12.33 -6.02
C LYS A 235 2.41 -11.47 -5.98
N ILE A 236 2.26 -10.66 -4.93
CA ILE A 236 1.14 -9.73 -4.75
C ILE A 236 1.66 -8.33 -4.48
N ASP A 237 1.29 -7.36 -5.32
CA ASP A 237 1.58 -5.94 -5.15
C ASP A 237 0.28 -5.12 -5.10
N LEU A 238 0.03 -4.45 -3.98
CA LEU A 238 -1.15 -3.63 -3.71
C LEU A 238 -0.74 -2.20 -3.41
N LEU A 239 -1.10 -1.28 -4.28
CA LEU A 239 -0.64 0.11 -4.23
C LEU A 239 -1.80 1.09 -4.30
N THR A 240 -1.87 2.01 -3.34
CA THR A 240 -2.77 3.16 -3.40
C THR A 240 -2.09 4.38 -2.79
N GLN A 241 -2.56 5.58 -3.07
CA GLN A 241 -2.03 6.79 -2.44
C GLN A 241 -2.89 7.18 -1.23
N ASN A 242 -4.19 7.22 -1.41
CA ASN A 242 -5.11 7.75 -0.40
C ASN A 242 -6.09 6.70 0.14
N GLY A 243 -6.22 5.58 -0.51
CA GLY A 243 -7.18 4.54 -0.16
C GLY A 243 -6.71 3.60 0.94
N ARG A 244 -7.66 3.01 1.64
CA ARG A 244 -7.42 1.91 2.57
C ARG A 244 -7.12 0.62 1.82
N ILE A 245 -6.16 -0.16 2.33
CA ILE A 245 -5.90 -1.52 1.86
C ILE A 245 -6.44 -2.50 2.91
N LEU A 246 -7.28 -3.44 2.46
CA LEU A 246 -7.82 -4.52 3.27
C LEU A 246 -7.48 -5.85 2.58
N ILE A 247 -6.72 -6.68 3.23
CA ILE A 247 -6.29 -7.98 2.73
C ILE A 247 -6.60 -9.07 3.75
N ASN A 248 -7.16 -10.17 3.25
CA ASN A 248 -7.46 -11.35 4.06
C ASN A 248 -7.25 -12.64 3.26
N ASP A 249 -6.81 -13.69 3.94
CA ASP A 249 -6.62 -15.02 3.34
C ASP A 249 -5.70 -14.98 2.10
N LEU A 250 -4.54 -14.33 2.20
CA LEU A 250 -3.56 -14.28 1.11
C LEU A 250 -2.39 -15.23 1.35
N SER A 251 -1.99 -15.94 0.29
CA SER A 251 -0.82 -16.81 0.29
C SER A 251 0.07 -16.52 -0.90
N ALA A 252 1.29 -16.00 -0.66
CA ALA A 252 2.29 -15.76 -1.71
C ALA A 252 3.70 -15.65 -1.12
N PRO A 253 4.76 -16.08 -1.81
CA PRO A 253 6.14 -15.86 -1.38
C PRO A 253 6.46 -14.39 -1.07
N ALA A 254 5.94 -13.45 -1.85
CA ALA A 254 6.16 -12.02 -1.64
C ALA A 254 4.83 -11.25 -1.70
N ILE A 255 4.53 -10.50 -0.64
CA ILE A 255 3.35 -9.64 -0.53
C ILE A 255 3.79 -8.24 -0.15
N THR A 256 3.37 -7.27 -0.97
CA THR A 256 3.60 -5.84 -0.71
C THR A 256 2.25 -5.11 -0.66
N ALA A 257 2.01 -4.37 0.42
CA ALA A 257 0.85 -3.49 0.56
C ALA A 257 1.32 -2.08 0.94
N LYS A 258 1.08 -1.09 0.07
CA LYS A 258 1.54 0.29 0.27
C LYS A 258 0.42 1.30 0.06
N THR A 259 0.31 2.23 1.00
CA THR A 259 -0.52 3.44 0.87
C THR A 259 0.24 4.63 1.45
N SER A 260 -0.18 5.85 1.15
CA SER A 260 0.42 7.01 1.80
C SER A 260 -0.42 7.51 2.98
N ASN A 261 -1.72 7.61 2.80
CA ASN A 261 -2.55 8.35 3.76
C ASN A 261 -3.52 7.50 4.58
N ALA A 262 -3.83 6.32 4.14
CA ALA A 262 -4.85 5.51 4.81
C ALA A 262 -4.26 4.30 5.57
N SER A 263 -5.12 3.60 6.27
CA SER A 263 -4.76 2.40 7.03
C SER A 263 -4.59 1.17 6.13
N ILE A 264 -3.77 0.24 6.62
CA ILE A 264 -3.64 -1.11 6.05
C ILE A 264 -4.08 -2.11 7.12
N ALA A 265 -5.00 -2.99 6.77
CA ALA A 265 -5.40 -4.11 7.59
C ALA A 265 -5.10 -5.42 6.87
N ALA A 266 -4.40 -6.34 7.55
CA ALA A 266 -4.00 -7.63 7.03
C ALA A 266 -4.41 -8.74 8.00
N GLU A 267 -5.10 -9.77 7.50
CA GLU A 267 -5.59 -10.86 8.29
C GLU A 267 -5.35 -12.19 7.58
N ASN A 268 -4.91 -13.22 8.32
CA ASN A 268 -4.63 -14.55 7.80
C ASN A 268 -3.72 -14.55 6.56
N ILE A 269 -2.48 -14.10 6.73
CA ILE A 269 -1.51 -13.97 5.66
C ILE A 269 -0.42 -15.03 5.79
N LYS A 270 -0.12 -15.72 4.68
CA LYS A 270 0.99 -16.65 4.57
C LYS A 270 1.99 -16.17 3.51
N SER A 271 3.24 -15.92 3.91
CA SER A 271 4.26 -15.43 2.97
C SER A 271 5.67 -15.85 3.41
N ARG A 272 6.65 -15.64 2.54
CA ARG A 272 8.05 -15.58 2.95
C ARG A 272 8.41 -14.14 3.34
N ASP A 273 8.02 -13.18 2.51
CA ASP A 273 8.32 -11.77 2.69
C ASP A 273 7.02 -10.95 2.72
N LEU A 274 6.70 -10.33 3.86
CA LEU A 274 5.55 -9.45 4.01
C LEU A 274 6.01 -8.01 4.24
N ASN A 275 5.73 -7.11 3.28
CA ASN A 275 6.03 -5.69 3.36
C ASN A 275 4.74 -4.86 3.44
N ILE A 276 4.52 -4.20 4.56
CA ILE A 276 3.37 -3.31 4.77
C ILE A 276 3.86 -1.91 5.11
N SER A 277 3.47 -0.91 4.32
CA SER A 277 3.92 0.46 4.58
C SER A 277 2.86 1.51 4.30
N THR A 278 2.83 2.52 5.16
CA THR A 278 2.02 3.73 4.99
C THR A 278 2.80 4.93 5.53
N MET A 279 2.36 6.14 5.26
CA MET A 279 2.95 7.33 5.88
C MET A 279 2.10 7.81 7.06
N ASN A 280 0.80 7.89 6.88
CA ASN A 280 -0.11 8.49 7.84
C ASN A 280 -1.09 7.50 8.50
N GLY A 281 -1.29 6.35 7.90
CA GLY A 281 -2.29 5.38 8.34
C GLY A 281 -1.78 4.41 9.44
N ARG A 282 -2.72 3.79 10.13
CA ARG A 282 -2.46 2.68 11.04
C ARG A 282 -2.19 1.40 10.25
N ILE A 283 -1.27 0.58 10.73
CA ILE A 283 -1.08 -0.80 10.30
C ILE A 283 -1.65 -1.71 11.39
N SER A 284 -2.56 -2.60 11.01
CA SER A 284 -3.12 -3.64 11.87
C SER A 284 -2.98 -4.98 11.17
N SER A 285 -2.32 -5.93 11.80
CA SER A 285 -2.07 -7.25 11.23
C SER A 285 -2.36 -8.33 12.26
N THR A 286 -3.16 -9.33 11.87
CA THR A 286 -3.57 -10.45 12.72
C THR A 286 -3.40 -11.75 11.96
N ASP A 287 -3.01 -12.82 12.66
CA ASP A 287 -2.83 -14.17 12.08
C ASP A 287 -1.82 -14.19 10.92
N ILE A 288 -0.60 -13.75 11.19
CA ILE A 288 0.45 -13.65 10.16
C ILE A 288 1.48 -14.76 10.31
N GLN A 289 1.67 -15.53 9.25
CA GLN A 289 2.74 -16.50 9.11
C GLN A 289 3.69 -16.05 7.97
N SER A 290 4.91 -15.58 8.34
CA SER A 290 5.89 -15.08 7.36
C SER A 290 7.32 -15.19 7.88
N ASP A 291 8.28 -15.57 7.05
CA ASP A 291 9.68 -15.59 7.48
C ASP A 291 10.17 -14.17 7.85
N TYR A 292 9.81 -13.17 7.04
CA TYR A 292 10.21 -11.77 7.24
C TYR A 292 9.01 -10.83 7.19
N ILE A 293 8.80 -10.08 8.26
CA ILE A 293 7.75 -9.06 8.35
C ILE A 293 8.40 -7.69 8.47
N SER A 294 8.05 -6.79 7.58
CA SER A 294 8.41 -5.37 7.65
C SER A 294 7.15 -4.51 7.69
N GLY A 295 6.94 -3.80 8.81
CA GLY A 295 5.84 -2.84 8.99
C GLY A 295 6.39 -1.43 9.21
N LYS A 296 6.02 -0.47 8.35
CA LYS A 296 6.49 0.92 8.46
C LYS A 296 5.33 1.91 8.37
N THR A 297 5.28 2.87 9.29
CA THR A 297 4.45 4.07 9.18
C THR A 297 5.22 5.27 9.72
N SER A 298 4.78 6.49 9.48
CA SER A 298 5.42 7.66 10.11
C SER A 298 4.57 8.20 11.25
N ASN A 299 3.26 8.29 11.09
CA ASN A 299 2.43 9.07 12.01
C ASN A 299 1.47 8.26 12.86
N ALA A 300 1.21 7.02 12.54
CA ALA A 300 0.21 6.22 13.24
C ALA A 300 0.82 4.99 13.94
N SER A 301 -0.02 4.24 14.64
CA SER A 301 0.36 3.01 15.35
C SER A 301 0.54 1.82 14.40
N ILE A 302 1.36 0.87 14.87
CA ILE A 302 1.49 -0.47 14.30
C ILE A 302 1.04 -1.46 15.36
N GLU A 303 0.07 -2.30 15.03
CA GLU A 303 -0.46 -3.35 15.89
C GLU A 303 -0.32 -4.69 15.16
N MET A 304 0.32 -5.65 15.83
CA MET A 304 0.46 -7.02 15.33
C MET A 304 0.07 -8.02 16.40
N GLU A 305 -0.73 -9.00 16.01
CA GLU A 305 -1.27 -10.02 16.89
C GLU A 305 -1.22 -11.39 16.21
N ASN A 306 -0.91 -12.43 16.97
CA ASN A 306 -0.76 -13.81 16.52
C ASN A 306 0.23 -13.96 15.35
N ILE A 307 1.52 -13.79 15.68
CA ILE A 307 2.60 -13.72 14.69
C ILE A 307 3.50 -14.95 14.76
N ILE A 308 3.65 -15.64 13.65
CA ILE A 308 4.63 -16.71 13.44
C ILE A 308 5.64 -16.20 12.40
N SER A 309 6.86 -15.88 12.84
CA SER A 309 7.89 -15.29 11.96
C SER A 309 9.29 -15.58 12.47
N LYS A 310 10.29 -15.55 11.58
CA LYS A 310 11.70 -15.56 11.97
C LYS A 310 12.19 -14.16 12.33
N LYS A 311 11.81 -13.16 11.55
CA LYS A 311 12.26 -11.77 11.78
C LYS A 311 11.14 -10.78 11.58
N VAL A 312 10.94 -9.92 12.57
CA VAL A 312 9.94 -8.85 12.55
C VAL A 312 10.63 -7.51 12.74
N ARG A 313 10.43 -6.60 11.81
CA ARG A 313 10.93 -5.22 11.90
C ARG A 313 9.77 -4.24 11.77
N LEU A 314 9.50 -3.48 12.84
CA LEU A 314 8.44 -2.47 12.86
C LEU A 314 9.02 -1.10 13.19
N LYS A 315 8.67 -0.12 12.37
CA LYS A 315 9.16 1.25 12.55
C LYS A 315 8.02 2.27 12.38
N THR A 316 7.94 3.18 13.32
CA THR A 316 7.11 4.39 13.19
C THR A 316 7.89 5.59 13.76
N SER A 317 7.42 6.82 13.54
CA SER A 317 8.00 7.98 14.20
C SER A 317 7.12 8.46 15.36
N ASN A 318 5.82 8.55 15.14
CA ASN A 318 4.90 9.17 16.10
C ASN A 318 3.91 8.19 16.76
N GLY A 319 3.70 7.04 16.19
CA GLY A 319 2.74 6.06 16.69
C GLY A 319 3.33 5.08 17.71
N ALA A 320 2.45 4.41 18.44
CA ALA A 320 2.83 3.29 19.28
C ALA A 320 3.02 2.01 18.47
N ILE A 321 3.91 1.13 18.95
CA ILE A 321 4.06 -0.22 18.42
C ILE A 321 3.57 -1.20 19.48
N THR A 322 2.66 -2.08 19.10
CA THR A 322 2.14 -3.14 19.98
C THR A 322 2.25 -4.49 19.28
N CYS A 323 2.89 -5.44 19.95
CA CYS A 323 2.99 -6.83 19.50
C CYS A 323 2.44 -7.74 20.59
N ARG A 324 1.53 -8.66 20.21
CA ARG A 324 0.92 -9.66 21.10
C ARG A 324 0.93 -11.03 20.45
N ASP A 325 0.92 -12.07 21.26
CA ASP A 325 0.82 -13.46 20.78
C ASP A 325 1.85 -13.80 19.70
N ILE A 326 3.12 -13.53 20.03
CA ILE A 326 4.25 -13.84 19.14
C ILE A 326 4.67 -15.29 19.39
N ASP A 327 4.78 -16.12 18.37
CA ASP A 327 5.36 -17.46 18.51
C ASP A 327 6.88 -17.37 18.74
N GLU A 328 7.27 -17.31 20.01
CA GLU A 328 8.66 -17.17 20.42
C GLU A 328 9.57 -18.33 19.99
N ARG A 329 9.02 -19.52 19.69
CA ARG A 329 9.82 -20.67 19.26
C ARG A 329 10.44 -20.45 17.89
N ASN A 330 9.74 -19.77 17.00
CA ASN A 330 10.18 -19.54 15.62
C ASN A 330 10.93 -18.22 15.42
N ILE A 331 10.68 -17.23 16.27
CA ILE A 331 11.27 -15.90 16.07
C ILE A 331 12.73 -15.82 16.51
N GLU A 332 13.59 -15.28 15.66
CA GLU A 332 15.01 -15.03 15.89
C GLU A 332 15.27 -13.56 16.25
N GLU A 333 14.57 -12.62 15.59
CA GLU A 333 14.76 -11.19 15.79
C GLU A 333 13.43 -10.43 15.81
N LEU A 334 13.22 -9.63 16.85
CA LEU A 334 12.15 -8.65 16.96
C LEU A 334 12.76 -7.26 17.11
N ASN A 335 12.68 -6.43 16.07
CA ASN A 335 13.28 -5.09 16.05
C ASN A 335 12.19 -4.02 15.91
N LEU A 336 11.95 -3.27 17.00
CA LEU A 336 10.87 -2.29 17.11
C LEU A 336 11.44 -0.91 17.39
N SER A 337 11.05 0.08 16.58
CA SER A 337 11.55 1.44 16.74
C SER A 337 10.44 2.48 16.56
N THR A 338 10.34 3.39 17.50
CA THR A 338 9.52 4.61 17.38
C THR A 338 10.31 5.80 17.92
N SER A 339 9.88 7.03 17.66
CA SER A 339 10.53 8.20 18.25
C SER A 339 9.70 8.79 19.40
N ASN A 340 8.40 8.93 19.20
CA ASN A 340 7.58 9.75 20.10
C ASN A 340 6.53 9.00 20.90
N SER A 341 6.48 7.69 20.80
CA SER A 341 5.43 6.91 21.48
C SER A 341 5.99 5.65 22.12
N SER A 342 5.11 4.84 22.71
CA SER A 342 5.46 3.64 23.47
C SER A 342 5.60 2.42 22.58
N ILE A 343 6.42 1.47 23.04
CA ILE A 343 6.54 0.11 22.51
C ILE A 343 6.01 -0.85 23.58
N ASN A 344 5.03 -1.68 23.22
CA ASN A 344 4.45 -2.69 24.10
C ASN A 344 4.59 -4.08 23.45
N ILE A 345 5.22 -4.98 24.17
CA ILE A 345 5.42 -6.37 23.76
C ILE A 345 4.84 -7.28 24.83
N ALA A 346 3.91 -8.15 24.45
CA ALA A 346 3.46 -9.25 25.29
C ALA A 346 4.11 -10.54 24.82
N LEU A 347 4.91 -11.15 25.68
CA LEU A 347 5.60 -12.42 25.46
C LEU A 347 4.81 -13.58 26.03
N ASN A 348 4.93 -14.75 25.43
CA ASN A 348 4.24 -15.97 25.89
C ASN A 348 5.04 -16.77 26.94
N ASN A 349 6.16 -16.21 27.44
CA ASN A 349 7.02 -16.80 28.48
C ASN A 349 7.44 -18.26 28.18
N THR A 350 7.88 -18.51 26.96
CA THR A 350 8.45 -19.82 26.57
C THR A 350 9.88 -19.99 27.12
N ASP A 351 10.38 -21.22 27.11
CA ASP A 351 11.76 -21.55 27.52
C ASP A 351 12.83 -21.08 26.51
N LYS A 352 12.44 -20.40 25.43
CA LYS A 352 13.42 -19.87 24.46
C LYS A 352 14.29 -18.83 25.12
N VAL A 353 15.58 -18.99 24.98
CA VAL A 353 16.60 -18.06 25.46
C VAL A 353 16.41 -16.70 24.78
N LYS A 354 16.42 -15.64 25.57
CA LYS A 354 16.12 -14.27 25.11
C LYS A 354 17.29 -13.32 25.41
N TYR A 355 17.54 -12.41 24.47
CA TYR A 355 18.45 -11.29 24.66
C TYR A 355 17.69 -9.99 24.40
N PHE A 356 17.75 -9.06 25.33
CA PHE A 356 17.07 -7.76 25.28
C PHE A 356 18.07 -6.63 25.15
N ASP A 357 17.89 -5.75 24.14
CA ASP A 357 18.58 -4.46 23.99
C ASP A 357 17.53 -3.36 23.88
N LEU A 358 17.28 -2.68 24.99
CA LEU A 358 16.17 -1.74 25.15
C LEU A 358 16.72 -0.36 25.47
N GLU A 359 16.25 0.66 24.72
CA GLU A 359 16.73 2.02 24.88
C GLU A 359 15.61 3.06 24.78
N THR A 360 15.58 4.01 25.72
CA THR A 360 14.73 5.21 25.63
C THR A 360 15.45 6.41 26.20
N THR A 361 15.15 7.62 25.68
CA THR A 361 15.77 8.85 26.20
C THR A 361 14.94 9.45 27.35
N LEU A 362 13.66 9.67 27.17
CA LEU A 362 12.80 10.35 28.16
C LEU A 362 11.81 9.42 28.84
N GLY A 363 11.47 8.28 28.24
CA GLY A 363 10.50 7.34 28.78
C GLY A 363 11.03 6.47 29.93
N SER A 364 10.35 5.37 30.21
CA SER A 364 10.76 4.32 31.15
C SER A 364 10.85 2.98 30.45
N ILE A 365 11.71 2.09 30.96
CA ILE A 365 11.81 0.72 30.48
C ILE A 365 11.26 -0.17 31.59
N PHE A 366 10.22 -0.93 31.27
CA PHE A 366 9.66 -1.96 32.13
C PHE A 366 9.86 -3.31 31.42
N LEU A 367 10.65 -4.18 32.02
CA LEU A 367 10.96 -5.51 31.50
C LEU A 367 10.59 -6.54 32.60
N GLU A 368 9.61 -7.36 32.31
CA GLU A 368 9.17 -8.47 33.14
C GLU A 368 9.32 -9.78 32.35
N ALA A 369 10.34 -10.55 32.70
CA ALA A 369 10.59 -11.88 32.19
C ALA A 369 11.32 -12.70 33.25
N PRO A 370 11.15 -14.04 33.30
CA PRO A 370 11.80 -14.87 34.26
C PRO A 370 13.31 -14.96 34.05
N ASP A 371 14.06 -15.17 35.15
CA ASP A 371 15.46 -15.58 35.21
C ASP A 371 16.42 -14.73 34.34
N LEU A 372 16.34 -13.40 34.52
CA LEU A 372 17.15 -12.44 33.74
C LEU A 372 18.45 -12.06 34.45
N ILE A 373 19.54 -12.06 33.68
CA ILE A 373 20.82 -11.46 34.04
C ILE A 373 20.93 -10.11 33.37
N TYR A 374 21.15 -9.05 34.16
CA TYR A 374 21.28 -7.69 33.64
C TYR A 374 22.75 -7.35 33.41
N LYS A 375 23.16 -7.15 32.15
CA LYS A 375 24.50 -6.66 31.80
C LYS A 375 24.58 -5.12 31.91
N VAL A 376 23.51 -4.42 31.55
CA VAL A 376 23.35 -2.99 31.69
C VAL A 376 21.96 -2.69 32.21
N ASN A 377 21.87 -1.92 33.30
CA ASN A 377 20.60 -1.41 33.80
C ASN A 377 20.76 0.05 34.22
N LYS A 378 20.83 0.92 33.18
CA LYS A 378 20.94 2.36 33.37
C LYS A 378 19.56 2.97 33.31
N GLN A 379 18.96 3.26 34.44
CA GLN A 379 17.62 3.86 34.59
C GLN A 379 17.69 5.23 35.31
N ALA A 380 18.72 6.04 35.00
CA ALA A 380 18.89 7.35 35.58
C ALA A 380 17.69 8.28 35.27
N ASN A 381 17.38 9.19 36.19
CA ASN A 381 16.26 10.13 36.00
C ASN A 381 16.48 11.14 34.88
N THR A 382 17.70 11.30 34.42
CA THR A 382 18.09 12.21 33.34
C THR A 382 18.98 11.48 32.32
N GLY A 383 18.73 11.72 31.02
CA GLY A 383 19.46 11.15 29.92
C GLY A 383 18.96 9.77 29.48
N THR A 384 19.69 9.17 28.56
CA THR A 384 19.31 7.88 27.94
C THR A 384 19.29 6.76 28.95
N LYS A 385 18.18 6.06 29.01
CA LYS A 385 17.98 4.83 29.78
C LYS A 385 18.24 3.64 28.87
N LYS A 386 19.01 2.69 29.37
CA LYS A 386 19.37 1.50 28.61
C LYS A 386 19.30 0.26 29.50
N VAL A 387 18.66 -0.78 28.99
CA VAL A 387 18.61 -2.09 29.59
C VAL A 387 19.14 -3.11 28.60
N ILE A 388 20.22 -3.79 28.96
CA ILE A 388 20.69 -4.99 28.29
C ILE A 388 20.56 -6.13 29.29
N ALA A 389 19.71 -7.09 28.97
CA ALA A 389 19.45 -8.25 29.79
C ALA A 389 19.34 -9.52 28.93
N TYR A 390 19.58 -10.66 29.53
CA TYR A 390 19.45 -11.95 28.85
C TYR A 390 19.04 -13.05 29.81
N SER A 391 18.46 -14.12 29.30
CA SER A 391 18.10 -15.32 30.08
C SER A 391 19.36 -15.95 30.69
N GLU A 392 19.25 -16.56 31.87
CA GLU A 392 20.38 -17.12 32.59
C GLU A 392 21.22 -18.10 31.75
N ASN A 393 20.59 -18.87 30.87
CA ASN A 393 21.24 -19.83 29.97
C ASN A 393 21.70 -19.24 28.61
N PHE A 394 21.85 -17.92 28.53
CA PHE A 394 22.23 -17.24 27.28
C PHE A 394 23.68 -17.60 26.89
N ASP A 395 23.82 -17.99 25.63
CA ASP A 395 25.09 -18.22 24.94
C ASP A 395 25.01 -17.56 23.56
N GLU A 396 25.88 -16.60 23.30
CA GLU A 396 25.89 -15.81 22.07
C GLU A 396 26.06 -16.68 20.80
N GLN A 397 26.66 -17.86 20.93
CA GLN A 397 26.86 -18.78 19.81
C GLN A 397 25.66 -19.70 19.56
N LYS A 398 24.68 -19.72 20.45
CA LYS A 398 23.48 -20.55 20.33
C LYS A 398 22.27 -19.73 19.86
N GLU A 399 21.32 -20.47 19.32
CA GLU A 399 20.04 -19.89 18.89
C GLU A 399 19.32 -19.22 20.06
N HIS A 400 18.95 -17.95 19.89
CA HIS A 400 18.21 -17.15 20.87
C HIS A 400 17.28 -16.17 20.17
N LEU A 401 16.32 -15.62 20.91
CA LEU A 401 15.47 -14.52 20.46
C LEU A 401 16.12 -13.18 20.81
N LEU A 402 16.49 -12.41 19.80
CA LEU A 402 16.99 -11.06 19.97
C LEU A 402 15.83 -10.04 19.92
N ILE A 403 15.57 -9.36 21.03
CA ILE A 403 14.56 -8.30 21.14
C ILE A 403 15.26 -6.95 21.23
N LYS A 404 15.14 -6.16 20.18
CA LYS A 404 15.60 -4.76 20.14
C LYS A 404 14.39 -3.84 20.16
N ALA A 405 14.33 -2.94 21.13
CA ALA A 405 13.29 -1.92 21.19
C ALA A 405 13.88 -0.56 21.52
N SER A 406 13.59 0.44 20.69
CA SER A 406 14.12 1.79 20.86
C SER A 406 13.04 2.85 20.68
N THR A 407 13.06 3.84 21.59
CA THR A 407 12.23 5.04 21.47
C THR A 407 12.97 6.25 22.03
N SER A 408 12.58 7.47 21.65
CA SER A 408 13.16 8.67 22.28
C SER A 408 12.27 9.18 23.41
N ASN A 409 10.99 9.38 23.18
CA ASN A 409 10.09 10.02 24.14
C ASN A 409 9.09 9.07 24.81
N GLY A 410 8.98 7.86 24.32
CA GLY A 410 8.03 6.87 24.84
C GLY A 410 8.63 5.90 25.85
N SER A 411 7.76 5.08 26.44
CA SER A 411 8.17 3.99 27.32
C SER A 411 8.18 2.65 26.56
N ILE A 412 9.06 1.76 26.99
CA ILE A 412 9.14 0.38 26.51
C ILE A 412 8.59 -0.52 27.63
N LYS A 413 7.58 -1.30 27.29
CA LYS A 413 6.97 -2.28 28.19
C LYS A 413 7.04 -3.67 27.55
N ILE A 414 7.67 -4.61 28.25
CA ILE A 414 7.74 -6.04 27.89
C ILE A 414 7.21 -6.83 29.08
N ILE A 415 6.19 -7.66 28.86
CA ILE A 415 5.53 -8.49 29.88
C ILE A 415 5.27 -9.88 29.36
#